data_d06cc9405c22ce03f664aeed1ed3ca21
#
_entry.id   d06cc9405c22ce03f664aeed1ed3ca21
#
_cell.length_a   1.000
_cell.length_b   1.000
_cell.length_c   1.000
_cell.angle_alpha   90.00
_cell.angle_beta   90.00
_cell.angle_gamma   90.00
#
_symmetry.space_group_name_H-M   'P 1'
#
loop_
_entity.id
_entity.type
_entity.pdbx_description
1 polymer ?
#
loop_
_entity_poly.entity_id
_entity_poly.type
_entity_poly.pdbx_seq_one_letter_code
_entity_poly.pdbx_strand_id
1 'polypeptide(L)'
;METKPCVKCGSTDRYKPRPGKKTGACKACQKVINKTWHKANPEKHRARTKAWRKANPEREEANIKAWRKNNLEKRRAYVKTYEKNNPEKCAAHDMIGSAVRRGDLPRVSTCDCVDCGIQATEYHHEDYSKPLDVEPLCRMCHIKRHNPDN
;
A
#
# COMPACT_ATOMS: atom_id res chain seq x y z
N MET A 1 19.85 30.80 -23.93
CA MET A 1 19.60 29.91 -25.08
C MET A 1 18.17 29.42 -25.01
N GLU A 2 17.32 29.82 -25.93
CA GLU A 2 15.92 29.35 -25.97
C GLU A 2 15.87 27.87 -26.34
N THR A 3 15.16 27.10 -25.53
CA THR A 3 14.98 25.66 -25.80
C THR A 3 13.90 25.48 -26.85
N LYS A 4 14.24 24.90 -27.99
CA LYS A 4 13.29 24.60 -29.08
C LYS A 4 12.12 23.72 -28.54
N PRO A 5 10.86 24.07 -28.85
CA PRO A 5 9.70 23.31 -28.42
C PRO A 5 9.75 21.87 -28.97
N CYS A 6 9.10 20.94 -28.24
CA CYS A 6 9.02 19.55 -28.64
C CYS A 6 8.06 19.39 -29.83
N VAL A 7 8.53 18.79 -30.90
CA VAL A 7 7.74 18.57 -32.13
C VAL A 7 6.46 17.76 -31.90
N LYS A 8 6.44 16.88 -30.85
CA LYS A 8 5.29 16.01 -30.53
C LYS A 8 4.25 16.67 -29.64
N CYS A 9 4.64 17.55 -28.70
CA CYS A 9 3.72 18.08 -27.68
C CYS A 9 3.91 19.58 -27.38
N GLY A 10 4.77 20.29 -28.12
CA GLY A 10 5.01 21.72 -27.95
C GLY A 10 5.79 22.13 -26.68
N SER A 11 5.98 21.24 -25.72
CA SER A 11 6.64 21.56 -24.44
C SER A 11 8.12 21.89 -24.62
N THR A 12 8.59 22.92 -23.93
CA THR A 12 10.01 23.33 -23.86
C THR A 12 10.76 22.65 -22.71
N ASP A 13 10.03 22.00 -21.75
CA ASP A 13 10.62 21.34 -20.59
C ASP A 13 11.31 20.03 -20.97
N ARG A 14 12.65 20.02 -20.83
CA ARG A 14 13.51 18.91 -21.26
C ARG A 14 14.40 18.43 -20.11
N TYR A 15 14.78 17.16 -20.17
CA TYR A 15 15.87 16.65 -19.35
C TYR A 15 17.22 17.25 -19.83
N LYS A 16 18.23 17.22 -18.98
CA LYS A 16 19.60 17.56 -19.37
C LYS A 16 20.03 16.65 -20.54
N PRO A 17 20.72 17.18 -21.55
CA PRO A 17 21.26 16.38 -22.64
C PRO A 17 22.21 15.30 -22.10
N ARG A 18 22.15 14.11 -22.68
CA ARG A 18 23.16 13.07 -22.44
C ARG A 18 24.46 13.44 -23.20
N PRO A 19 25.64 12.92 -22.78
CA PRO A 19 26.87 13.11 -23.51
C PRO A 19 26.69 12.80 -25.00
N GLY A 20 27.19 13.67 -25.87
CA GLY A 20 27.08 13.54 -27.35
C GLY A 20 25.70 13.93 -27.94
N LYS A 21 24.72 14.37 -27.15
CA LYS A 21 23.42 14.86 -27.64
C LYS A 21 23.30 16.38 -27.46
N LYS A 22 22.82 17.08 -28.49
CA LYS A 22 22.58 18.54 -28.45
C LYS A 22 21.41 18.94 -27.57
N THR A 23 20.38 18.09 -27.46
CA THR A 23 19.18 18.38 -26.70
C THR A 23 18.75 17.17 -25.84
N GLY A 24 18.19 17.43 -24.65
CA GLY A 24 17.61 16.40 -23.79
C GLY A 24 16.23 15.95 -24.29
N ALA A 25 15.78 14.78 -23.82
CA ALA A 25 14.44 14.28 -24.12
C ALA A 25 13.36 15.20 -23.50
N CYS A 26 12.22 15.36 -24.19
CA CYS A 26 11.07 16.08 -23.66
C CYS A 26 10.49 15.34 -22.45
N LYS A 27 10.34 16.01 -21.31
CA LYS A 27 9.86 15.38 -20.07
C LYS A 27 8.41 14.90 -20.19
N ALA A 28 7.54 15.66 -20.84
CA ALA A 28 6.14 15.29 -21.04
C ALA A 28 6.01 14.00 -21.87
N CYS A 29 6.67 13.95 -23.04
CA CYS A 29 6.68 12.76 -23.89
C CYS A 29 7.30 11.55 -23.19
N GLN A 30 8.38 11.74 -22.42
CA GLN A 30 9.03 10.65 -21.70
C GLN A 30 8.13 10.08 -20.59
N LYS A 31 7.36 10.92 -19.90
CA LYS A 31 6.36 10.47 -18.92
C LYS A 31 5.30 9.57 -19.56
N VAL A 32 4.80 9.95 -20.75
CA VAL A 32 3.82 9.13 -21.49
C VAL A 32 4.42 7.78 -21.88
N ILE A 33 5.62 7.79 -22.48
CA ILE A 33 6.32 6.56 -22.88
C ILE A 33 6.52 5.64 -21.67
N ASN A 34 7.00 6.18 -20.54
CA ASN A 34 7.21 5.40 -19.33
C ASN A 34 5.88 4.81 -18.79
N LYS A 35 4.80 5.61 -18.75
CA LYS A 35 3.48 5.14 -18.31
C LYS A 35 2.97 4.00 -19.19
N THR A 36 3.10 4.13 -20.50
CA THR A 36 2.69 3.08 -21.45
C THR A 36 3.51 1.81 -21.27
N TRP A 37 4.84 1.95 -21.12
CA TRP A 37 5.72 0.82 -20.88
C TRP A 37 5.40 0.09 -19.57
N HIS A 38 5.16 0.83 -18.47
CA HIS A 38 4.79 0.23 -17.18
C HIS A 38 3.46 -0.52 -17.26
N LYS A 39 2.48 0.04 -17.99
CA LYS A 39 1.19 -0.62 -18.22
C LYS A 39 1.35 -1.92 -19.02
N ALA A 40 2.23 -1.92 -20.03
CA ALA A 40 2.48 -3.08 -20.89
C ALA A 40 3.41 -4.14 -20.26
N ASN A 41 4.20 -3.77 -19.23
CA ASN A 41 5.20 -4.67 -18.63
C ASN A 41 5.14 -4.68 -17.10
N PRO A 42 3.99 -4.98 -16.48
CA PRO A 42 3.83 -4.90 -15.02
C PRO A 42 4.76 -5.88 -14.29
N GLU A 43 4.93 -7.11 -14.79
CA GLU A 43 5.77 -8.12 -14.17
C GLU A 43 7.27 -7.73 -14.18
N LYS A 44 7.76 -7.23 -15.30
CA LYS A 44 9.15 -6.74 -15.41
C LYS A 44 9.40 -5.57 -14.45
N HIS A 45 8.41 -4.67 -14.31
CA HIS A 45 8.50 -3.57 -13.38
C HIS A 45 8.53 -4.05 -11.92
N ARG A 46 7.65 -4.98 -11.55
CA ARG A 46 7.61 -5.58 -10.20
C ARG A 46 8.92 -6.30 -9.86
N ALA A 47 9.42 -7.13 -10.77
CA ALA A 47 10.68 -7.86 -10.58
C ALA A 47 11.87 -6.91 -10.37
N ARG A 48 11.98 -5.86 -11.20
CA ARG A 48 13.04 -4.83 -11.08
C ARG A 48 12.95 -4.11 -9.76
N THR A 49 11.74 -3.69 -9.35
CA THR A 49 11.53 -3.00 -8.07
C THR A 49 11.89 -3.89 -6.88
N LYS A 50 11.48 -5.17 -6.92
CA LYS A 50 11.81 -6.16 -5.87
C LYS A 50 13.33 -6.38 -5.78
N ALA A 51 14.01 -6.53 -6.90
CA ALA A 51 15.47 -6.68 -6.93
C ALA A 51 16.19 -5.44 -6.38
N TRP A 52 15.73 -4.23 -6.75
CA TRP A 52 16.31 -2.99 -6.25
C TRP A 52 16.14 -2.84 -4.73
N ARG A 53 14.95 -3.13 -4.19
CA ARG A 53 14.69 -3.10 -2.74
C ARG A 53 15.58 -4.07 -1.98
N LYS A 54 15.72 -5.29 -2.52
CA LYS A 54 16.61 -6.30 -1.92
C LYS A 54 18.08 -5.84 -1.91
N ALA A 55 18.52 -5.15 -2.95
CA ALA A 55 19.89 -4.65 -3.07
C ALA A 55 20.15 -3.34 -2.30
N ASN A 56 19.11 -2.61 -1.89
CA ASN A 56 19.23 -1.28 -1.26
C ASN A 56 18.32 -1.15 -0.02
N PRO A 57 18.41 -2.03 0.99
CA PRO A 57 17.48 -2.05 2.13
C PRO A 57 17.52 -0.76 2.95
N GLU A 58 18.71 -0.22 3.24
CA GLU A 58 18.86 1.01 4.03
C GLU A 58 18.24 2.22 3.32
N ARG A 59 18.42 2.31 2.00
CA ARG A 59 17.85 3.40 1.20
C ARG A 59 16.33 3.30 1.11
N GLU A 60 15.79 2.09 1.02
CA GLU A 60 14.34 1.85 1.07
C GLU A 60 13.77 2.27 2.42
N GLU A 61 14.41 1.89 3.52
CA GLU A 61 14.00 2.29 4.86
C GLU A 61 14.01 3.81 5.04
N ALA A 62 15.09 4.48 4.62
CA ALA A 62 15.20 5.94 4.65
C ALA A 62 14.10 6.62 3.83
N ASN A 63 13.80 6.12 2.63
CA ASN A 63 12.72 6.61 1.79
C ASN A 63 11.35 6.45 2.45
N ILE A 64 11.07 5.29 3.06
CA ILE A 64 9.83 5.02 3.79
C ILE A 64 9.70 5.97 4.98
N LYS A 65 10.77 6.16 5.76
CA LYS A 65 10.79 7.06 6.92
C LYS A 65 10.53 8.51 6.51
N ALA A 66 11.20 8.98 5.45
CA ALA A 66 10.99 10.31 4.90
C ALA A 66 9.55 10.50 4.38
N TRP A 67 9.01 9.50 3.66
CA TRP A 67 7.64 9.55 3.17
C TRP A 67 6.63 9.60 4.31
N ARG A 68 6.80 8.78 5.35
CA ARG A 68 5.92 8.77 6.54
C ARG A 68 5.93 10.13 7.23
N LYS A 69 7.10 10.74 7.42
CA LYS A 69 7.26 12.08 8.00
C LYS A 69 6.52 13.14 7.17
N ASN A 70 6.72 13.14 5.85
CA ASN A 70 6.13 14.14 4.96
C ASN A 70 4.62 13.95 4.71
N ASN A 71 4.06 12.78 5.03
CA ASN A 71 2.65 12.47 4.84
C ASN A 71 1.89 12.25 6.16
N LEU A 72 2.47 12.65 7.30
CA LEU A 72 1.86 12.44 8.62
C LEU A 72 0.47 13.08 8.72
N GLU A 73 0.33 14.34 8.31
CA GLU A 73 -0.95 15.05 8.39
C GLU A 73 -2.01 14.44 7.46
N LYS A 74 -1.63 14.03 6.26
CA LYS A 74 -2.56 13.33 5.34
C LYS A 74 -3.03 12.01 5.94
N ARG A 75 -2.13 11.28 6.59
CA ARG A 75 -2.47 10.02 7.26
C ARG A 75 -3.42 10.25 8.44
N ARG A 76 -3.16 11.27 9.27
CA ARG A 76 -4.03 11.64 10.40
C ARG A 76 -5.44 12.02 9.90
N ALA A 77 -5.52 12.84 8.86
CA ALA A 77 -6.79 13.23 8.26
C ALA A 77 -7.56 12.02 7.71
N TYR A 78 -6.86 11.10 7.03
CA TYR A 78 -7.46 9.84 6.55
C TYR A 78 -8.02 9.00 7.70
N VAL A 79 -7.23 8.76 8.76
CA VAL A 79 -7.66 7.98 9.92
C VAL A 79 -8.90 8.61 10.57
N LYS A 80 -8.86 9.92 10.83
CA LYS A 80 -10.01 10.66 11.39
C LYS A 80 -11.27 10.53 10.54
N THR A 81 -11.12 10.59 9.22
CA THR A 81 -12.25 10.43 8.29
C THR A 81 -12.77 8.98 8.31
N TYR A 82 -11.87 8.00 8.35
CA TYR A 82 -12.24 6.59 8.44
C TYR A 82 -13.00 6.28 9.72
N GLU A 83 -12.52 6.73 10.88
CA GLU A 83 -13.16 6.55 12.19
C GLU A 83 -14.56 7.18 12.21
N LYS A 84 -14.70 8.39 11.65
CA LYS A 84 -16.00 9.06 11.53
C LYS A 84 -17.00 8.28 10.67
N ASN A 85 -16.51 7.66 9.60
CA ASN A 85 -17.37 6.93 8.64
C ASN A 85 -17.62 5.46 9.04
N ASN A 86 -16.83 4.91 9.98
CA ASN A 86 -16.91 3.52 10.41
C ASN A 86 -16.84 3.39 11.94
N PRO A 87 -17.68 4.10 12.72
CA PRO A 87 -17.58 4.13 14.17
C PRO A 87 -17.79 2.74 14.81
N GLU A 88 -18.72 1.95 14.29
CA GLU A 88 -19.00 0.59 14.81
C GLU A 88 -17.80 -0.33 14.62
N LYS A 89 -17.18 -0.31 13.44
CA LYS A 89 -15.98 -1.12 13.15
C LYS A 89 -14.82 -0.74 14.08
N CYS A 90 -14.60 0.56 14.26
CA CYS A 90 -13.54 1.04 15.15
C CYS A 90 -13.80 0.61 16.61
N ALA A 91 -15.03 0.79 17.10
CA ALA A 91 -15.40 0.36 18.44
C ALA A 91 -15.23 -1.14 18.65
N ALA A 92 -15.64 -1.97 17.68
CA ALA A 92 -15.48 -3.41 17.73
C ALA A 92 -14.00 -3.83 17.79
N HIS A 93 -13.15 -3.22 16.97
CA HIS A 93 -11.70 -3.47 17.01
C HIS A 93 -11.07 -3.07 18.34
N ASP A 94 -11.46 -1.93 18.92
CA ASP A 94 -10.97 -1.48 20.23
C ASP A 94 -11.43 -2.41 21.36
N MET A 95 -12.64 -2.96 21.30
CA MET A 95 -13.14 -3.94 22.24
C MET A 95 -12.35 -5.26 22.19
N ILE A 96 -12.02 -5.77 21.00
CA ILE A 96 -11.13 -6.93 20.86
C ILE A 96 -9.77 -6.63 21.49
N GLY A 97 -9.16 -5.51 21.14
CA GLY A 97 -7.87 -5.13 21.70
C GLY A 97 -7.88 -5.05 23.22
N SER A 98 -8.99 -4.61 23.80
CA SER A 98 -9.20 -4.55 25.25
C SER A 98 -9.43 -5.94 25.85
N ALA A 99 -10.23 -6.79 25.21
CA ALA A 99 -10.47 -8.16 25.66
C ALA A 99 -9.21 -9.01 25.66
N VAL A 100 -8.38 -8.88 24.61
CA VAL A 100 -7.07 -9.55 24.54
C VAL A 100 -6.13 -9.07 25.67
N ARG A 101 -6.12 -7.77 25.98
CA ARG A 101 -5.30 -7.24 27.08
C ARG A 101 -5.74 -7.74 28.45
N ARG A 102 -7.04 -7.94 28.67
CA ARG A 102 -7.59 -8.50 29.92
C ARG A 102 -7.48 -10.02 30.01
N GLY A 103 -7.22 -10.71 28.89
CA GLY A 103 -7.18 -12.17 28.83
C GLY A 103 -8.55 -12.83 28.55
N ASP A 104 -9.59 -12.04 28.25
CA ASP A 104 -10.93 -12.55 27.90
C ASP A 104 -10.94 -13.20 26.50
N LEU A 105 -10.02 -12.77 25.62
CA LEU A 105 -9.73 -13.38 24.33
C LEU A 105 -8.24 -13.75 24.24
N PRO A 106 -7.89 -14.88 23.61
CA PRO A 106 -6.50 -15.24 23.38
C PRO A 106 -5.84 -14.24 22.41
N ARG A 107 -4.53 -14.23 22.36
CA ARG A 107 -3.85 -13.51 21.27
C ARG A 107 -4.07 -14.24 19.96
N VAL A 108 -4.46 -13.56 18.90
CA VAL A 108 -4.74 -14.20 17.60
C VAL A 108 -3.58 -15.04 17.07
N SER A 109 -2.33 -14.64 17.39
CA SER A 109 -1.12 -15.41 17.04
C SER A 109 -0.96 -16.74 17.78
N THR A 110 -1.80 -17.03 18.77
CA THR A 110 -1.83 -18.32 19.49
C THR A 110 -3.00 -19.20 19.04
N CYS A 111 -3.79 -18.73 18.07
CA CYS A 111 -4.96 -19.45 17.55
C CYS A 111 -4.65 -20.01 16.15
N ASP A 112 -5.33 -21.09 15.82
CA ASP A 112 -5.38 -21.61 14.46
C ASP A 112 -6.54 -20.98 13.68
N CYS A 113 -6.36 -20.83 12.37
CA CYS A 113 -7.39 -20.35 11.46
C CYS A 113 -8.53 -21.37 11.40
N VAL A 114 -9.77 -20.94 11.69
CA VAL A 114 -10.94 -21.84 11.71
C VAL A 114 -11.26 -22.44 10.32
N ASP A 115 -10.85 -21.78 9.23
CA ASP A 115 -11.12 -22.25 7.87
C ASP A 115 -10.07 -23.23 7.31
N CYS A 116 -8.78 -23.10 7.69
CA CYS A 116 -7.72 -23.88 7.07
C CYS A 116 -6.68 -24.45 8.04
N GLY A 117 -6.81 -24.23 9.33
CA GLY A 117 -5.96 -24.80 10.39
C GLY A 117 -4.55 -24.23 10.48
N ILE A 118 -4.13 -23.29 9.61
CA ILE A 118 -2.84 -22.64 9.78
C ILE A 118 -2.92 -21.52 10.82
N GLN A 119 -1.77 -21.06 11.34
CA GLN A 119 -1.75 -19.98 12.32
C GLN A 119 -2.57 -18.76 11.87
N ALA A 120 -3.48 -18.31 12.73
CA ALA A 120 -4.29 -17.13 12.50
C ALA A 120 -3.47 -15.84 12.65
N THR A 121 -3.87 -14.79 11.95
CA THR A 121 -3.23 -13.48 11.97
C THR A 121 -4.17 -12.34 12.30
N GLU A 122 -5.46 -12.53 12.10
CA GLU A 122 -6.49 -11.50 12.23
C GLU A 122 -7.75 -12.10 12.84
N TYR A 123 -8.49 -11.33 13.64
CA TYR A 123 -9.85 -11.67 14.05
C TYR A 123 -10.83 -11.16 13.00
N HIS A 124 -11.77 -12.00 12.61
CA HIS A 124 -12.84 -11.67 11.68
C HIS A 124 -14.15 -11.45 12.43
N HIS A 125 -14.87 -10.38 12.08
CA HIS A 125 -16.24 -10.14 12.51
C HIS A 125 -17.18 -10.46 11.35
N GLU A 126 -18.13 -11.33 11.60
CA GLU A 126 -19.30 -11.47 10.73
C GLU A 126 -20.26 -10.29 10.95
N ASP A 127 -20.43 -9.90 12.21
CA ASP A 127 -21.32 -8.82 12.65
C ASP A 127 -20.61 -7.89 13.64
N TYR A 128 -20.34 -6.65 13.24
CA TYR A 128 -19.68 -5.65 14.08
C TYR A 128 -20.53 -5.19 15.28
N SER A 129 -21.86 -5.44 15.28
CA SER A 129 -22.71 -5.17 16.45
C SER A 129 -22.42 -6.12 17.62
N LYS A 130 -21.74 -7.25 17.34
CA LYS A 130 -21.30 -8.26 18.33
C LYS A 130 -19.77 -8.29 18.42
N PRO A 131 -19.15 -7.30 19.03
CA PRO A 131 -17.71 -7.03 18.90
C PRO A 131 -16.79 -8.13 19.45
N LEU A 132 -17.28 -9.02 20.32
CA LEU A 132 -16.51 -10.14 20.88
C LEU A 132 -16.84 -11.49 20.22
N ASP A 133 -17.84 -11.53 19.35
CA ASP A 133 -18.19 -12.71 18.54
C ASP A 133 -17.30 -12.70 17.28
N VAL A 134 -16.11 -13.28 17.42
CA VAL A 134 -15.04 -13.19 16.40
C VAL A 134 -14.39 -14.54 16.17
N GLU A 135 -13.95 -14.74 14.95
CA GLU A 135 -13.25 -15.95 14.54
C GLU A 135 -11.80 -15.64 14.15
N PRO A 136 -10.82 -16.43 14.65
CA PRO A 136 -9.43 -16.27 14.24
C PRO A 136 -9.24 -16.80 12.83
N LEU A 137 -8.72 -15.95 11.90
CA LEU A 137 -8.46 -16.29 10.52
C LEU A 137 -7.02 -15.97 10.13
N CYS A 138 -6.49 -16.75 9.21
CA CYS A 138 -5.30 -16.33 8.46
C CYS A 138 -5.70 -15.28 7.42
N ARG A 139 -4.74 -14.46 7.00
CA ARG A 139 -4.98 -13.39 6.04
C ARG A 139 -5.67 -13.84 4.75
N MET A 140 -5.32 -15.03 4.24
CA MET A 140 -5.90 -15.54 2.98
C MET A 140 -7.38 -15.93 3.15
N CYS A 141 -7.72 -16.60 4.24
CA CYS A 141 -9.12 -16.96 4.54
C CYS A 141 -9.94 -15.70 4.85
N HIS A 142 -9.38 -14.72 5.58
CA HIS A 142 -10.03 -13.45 5.86
C HIS A 142 -10.38 -12.67 4.58
N ILE A 143 -9.44 -12.61 3.62
CA ILE A 143 -9.69 -11.99 2.31
C ILE A 143 -10.79 -12.73 1.53
N LYS A 144 -10.80 -14.07 1.55
CA LYS A 144 -11.84 -14.86 0.88
C LYS A 144 -13.23 -14.62 1.45
N ARG A 145 -13.38 -14.50 2.78
CA ARG A 145 -14.68 -14.20 3.38
C ARG A 145 -15.23 -12.84 2.99
N HIS A 146 -14.36 -11.83 2.81
CA HIS A 146 -14.76 -10.52 2.31
C HIS A 146 -14.95 -10.45 0.78
N ASN A 147 -14.39 -11.39 0.02
CA ASN A 147 -14.44 -11.42 -1.44
C ASN A 147 -14.63 -12.87 -1.92
N PRO A 148 -15.83 -13.45 -1.77
CA PRO A 148 -16.07 -14.87 -2.08
C PRO A 148 -15.88 -15.21 -3.56
N ASP A 149 -16.00 -14.21 -4.45
CA ASP A 149 -15.92 -14.38 -5.91
C ASP A 149 -14.50 -14.19 -6.49
N ASN A 150 -13.45 -14.18 -5.66
CA ASN A 150 -12.07 -13.90 -6.11
C ASN A 150 -11.12 -15.08 -5.88
#